data_1505c3a8be67464d578c01b975eaccb6
#
_entry.id   1505c3a8be67464d578c01b975eaccb6
#
_cell.length_a   1.000
_cell.length_b   1.000
_cell.length_c   1.000
_cell.angle_alpha   90.00
_cell.angle_beta   90.00
_cell.angle_gamma   90.00
#
_symmetry.space_group_name_H-M   'P 1'
#
loop_
_entity.id
_entity.type
_entity.pdbx_description
1 polymer ?
#
loop_
_entity_poly.entity_id
_entity_poly.type
_entity_poly.pdbx_seq_one_letter_code
_entity_poly.pdbx_strand_id
1 'polypeptide(L)' 'MNRVQRKFVCDALDQPEKLSSWEYDYINDLADRDEKNPDYQLSERQNEILNNIQRKLD' A
#
# COMPACT_ATOMS: atom_id res chain seq x y z
N MET A 1 9.39 -4.41 0.42
CA MET A 1 8.29 -4.83 -0.48
C MET A 1 8.83 -5.11 -1.87
N ASN A 2 8.13 -5.91 -2.66
CA ASN A 2 8.54 -6.15 -4.03
C ASN A 2 8.08 -4.99 -4.95
N ARG A 3 8.50 -5.03 -6.22
CA ARG A 3 8.20 -3.96 -7.18
C ARG A 3 6.69 -3.75 -7.39
N VAL A 4 5.95 -4.85 -7.47
CA VAL A 4 4.50 -4.78 -7.70
C VAL A 4 3.80 -4.12 -6.51
N GLN A 5 4.18 -4.50 -5.30
CA GLN A 5 3.61 -3.91 -4.09
C GLN A 5 3.94 -2.43 -3.98
N ARG A 6 5.16 -2.04 -4.32
CA ARG A 6 5.57 -0.62 -4.32
C ARG A 6 4.75 0.19 -5.32
N LYS A 7 4.51 -0.38 -6.49
CA LYS A 7 3.67 0.28 -7.49
C LYS A 7 2.25 0.49 -6.97
N PHE A 8 1.68 -0.51 -6.31
CA PHE A 8 0.34 -0.40 -5.73
C PHE A 8 0.28 0.71 -4.68
N VAL A 9 1.29 0.77 -3.83
CA VAL A 9 1.38 1.82 -2.80
C VAL A 9 1.48 3.20 -3.45
N CYS A 10 2.33 3.35 -4.46
CA CYS A 10 2.48 4.61 -5.17
C CYS A 10 1.19 5.03 -5.86
N ASP A 11 0.51 4.10 -6.53
CA ASP A 11 -0.76 4.38 -7.19
C ASP A 11 -1.81 4.85 -6.18
N ALA A 12 -1.85 4.22 -5.00
CA ALA A 12 -2.78 4.59 -3.95
C ALA A 12 -2.49 6.00 -3.42
N LEU A 13 -1.22 6.33 -3.22
CA LEU A 13 -0.83 7.66 -2.75
C LEU A 13 -1.13 8.76 -3.78
N ASP A 14 -1.15 8.41 -5.06
CA ASP A 14 -1.51 9.35 -6.12
C ASP A 14 -3.02 9.59 -6.20
N GLN A 15 -3.83 8.75 -5.58
CA GLN A 15 -5.28 8.83 -5.64
C GLN A 15 -5.91 8.78 -4.25
N PRO A 16 -5.48 9.67 -3.33
CA PRO A 16 -5.96 9.63 -1.94
C PRO A 16 -7.47 9.83 -1.81
N GLU A 17 -8.08 10.51 -2.77
CA GLU A 17 -9.53 10.76 -2.78
C GLU A 17 -10.34 9.47 -2.93
N LYS A 18 -9.74 8.39 -3.39
CA LYS A 18 -10.40 7.09 -3.53
C LYS A 18 -10.28 6.22 -2.28
N LEU A 19 -9.50 6.68 -1.30
CA LEU A 19 -9.23 5.93 -0.08
C LEU A 19 -10.03 6.49 1.10
N SER A 20 -10.46 5.59 1.99
CA SER A 20 -10.99 6.02 3.28
C SER A 20 -9.82 6.44 4.18
N SER A 21 -10.14 7.07 5.33
CA SER A 21 -9.11 7.53 6.26
C SER A 21 -8.17 6.41 6.69
N TRP A 22 -8.73 5.25 7.06
CA TRP A 22 -7.90 4.14 7.53
C TRP A 22 -7.05 3.55 6.41
N GLU A 23 -7.57 3.53 5.18
CA GLU A 23 -6.82 3.03 4.03
C GLU A 23 -5.64 3.93 3.72
N TYR A 24 -5.84 5.22 3.76
CA TYR A 24 -4.79 6.18 3.54
C TYR A 24 -3.68 6.02 4.58
N ASP A 25 -4.06 5.95 5.86
CA ASP A 25 -3.09 5.75 6.94
C ASP A 25 -2.35 4.42 6.78
N TYR A 26 -3.06 3.39 6.38
CA TYR A 26 -2.47 2.07 6.16
C TYR A 26 -1.41 2.10 5.06
N ILE A 27 -1.74 2.74 3.94
CA ILE A 27 -0.81 2.85 2.81
C ILE A 27 0.42 3.67 3.20
N ASN A 28 0.23 4.76 3.92
CA ASN A 28 1.35 5.56 4.43
C ASN A 28 2.26 4.74 5.34
N ASP A 29 1.67 3.91 6.20
CA ASP A 29 2.44 3.05 7.09
C ASP A 29 3.30 2.06 6.29
N LEU A 30 2.72 1.44 5.26
CA LEU A 30 3.47 0.52 4.41
C LEU A 30 4.62 1.23 3.69
N ALA A 31 4.36 2.42 3.17
CA ALA A 31 5.39 3.21 2.48
C ALA A 31 6.54 3.55 3.43
N ASP A 32 6.22 3.95 4.66
CA ASP A 32 7.22 4.27 5.67
C ASP A 32 8.07 3.06 6.03
N ARG A 33 7.45 1.91 6.21
CA ARG A 33 8.16 0.67 6.53
C ARG A 33 9.10 0.26 5.41
N ASP A 34 8.66 0.40 4.17
CA ASP A 34 9.48 0.08 3.00
C ASP A 34 10.67 1.03 2.88
N GLU A 35 10.47 2.30 3.17
CA GLU A 35 11.54 3.29 3.13
C GLU A 35 12.63 2.97 4.17
N LYS A 36 12.22 2.59 5.37
CA LYS A 36 13.16 2.27 6.45
C LYS A 36 13.80 0.91 6.29
N ASN A 37 13.13 -0.02 5.65
CA ASN A 37 13.62 -1.38 5.43
C ASN A 37 13.12 -1.89 4.08
N PRO A 38 13.91 -1.69 3.00
CA PRO A 38 13.49 -2.11 1.65
C PRO A 38 13.23 -3.61 1.53
N ASP A 39 13.77 -4.42 2.45
CA ASP A 39 13.56 -5.86 2.48
C ASP A 39 12.32 -6.26 3.27
N TYR A 40 11.56 -5.28 3.79
CA TYR A 40 10.34 -5.54 4.55
C TYR A 40 9.38 -6.37 3.72
N GLN A 41 8.86 -7.44 4.31
CA GLN A 41 7.96 -8.36 3.63
C GLN A 41 6.55 -8.22 4.21
N LEU A 42 5.57 -8.06 3.34
CA LEU A 42 4.18 -8.02 3.77
C LEU A 42 3.71 -9.40 4.19
N SER A 43 2.93 -9.45 5.28
CA SER A 43 2.24 -10.68 5.64
C SER A 43 1.15 -10.95 4.60
N GLU A 44 0.63 -12.18 4.61
CA GLU A 44 -0.46 -12.55 3.71
C GLU A 44 -1.66 -11.62 3.85
N ARG A 45 -2.01 -11.29 5.10
CA ARG A 45 -3.12 -10.38 5.38
C ARG A 45 -2.85 -8.97 4.87
N GLN A 46 -1.64 -8.47 5.08
CA GLN A 46 -1.26 -7.14 4.60
C GLN A 46 -1.35 -7.07 3.08
N ASN A 47 -0.87 -8.10 2.41
CA ASN A 47 -0.92 -8.16 0.96
C ASN A 47 -2.36 -8.23 0.45
N GLU A 48 -3.24 -8.95 1.14
CA GLU A 48 -4.65 -9.03 0.81
C GLU A 48 -5.32 -7.64 0.90
N ILE A 49 -5.03 -6.91 1.97
CA ILE A 49 -5.58 -5.56 2.17
C ILE A 49 -5.08 -4.64 1.06
N LEU A 50 -3.80 -4.71 0.72
CA LEU A 50 -3.22 -3.90 -0.35
C LEU A 50 -3.90 -4.21 -1.69
N ASN A 51 -4.12 -5.48 -2.00
CA ASN A 51 -4.79 -5.87 -3.24
C ASN A 51 -6.23 -5.35 -3.29
N ASN A 52 -6.94 -5.37 -2.16
CA ASN A 52 -8.30 -4.85 -2.10
C ASN A 52 -8.33 -3.34 -2.33
N ILE A 53 -7.36 -2.62 -1.80
CA ILE A 53 -7.24 -1.18 -2.04
C ILE A 53 -6.95 -0.92 -3.51
N GLN A 54 -6.06 -1.70 -4.11
CA GLN A 54 -5.71 -1.54 -5.52
C GLN A 54 -6.93 -1.67 -6.43
N ARG A 55 -7.87 -2.54 -6.10
CA ARG A 55 -9.07 -2.72 -6.90
C ARG A 55 -9.92 -1.46 -6.99
N LYS A 56 -9.86 -0.60 -5.98
CA LYS A 56 -10.60 0.66 -5.97
C LYS A 56 -10.00 1.69 -6.91
N LEU A 57 -8.75 1.53 -7.27
CA LEU A 57 -8.01 2.51 -8.06
C LEU A 57 -8.23 2.34 -9.56
N ASP A 58 -8.75 1.22 -9.96
CA ASP A 58 -8.98 0.90 -11.37
C ASP A 58 -10.25 1.55 -11.93
#